data_b7a04a3bc9c9c93254ca312138f216d9
#
_entry.id   b7a04a3bc9c9c93254ca312138f216d9
#
_cell.length_a   1.000
_cell.length_b   1.000
_cell.length_c   1.000
_cell.angle_alpha   90.00
_cell.angle_beta   90.00
_cell.angle_gamma   90.00
#
_symmetry.space_group_name_H-M   'P 1'
#
loop_
_entity.id
_entity.type
_entity.pdbx_description
1 polymer ?
#
loop_
_entity_poly.entity_id
_entity_poly.type
_entity_poly.pdbx_seq_one_letter_code
_entity_poly.pdbx_strand_id
1 'polypeptide(L)'
;MILFLFRQGDFLHSLHSLTKEVKKGYLKSIGGMDSMDEARNEIIADLKSYLEYLMGMGIVSLPTSEIKPDDPSPSRIITLEEVRKELRDCKRCKLHRTRRTIVFGEGNEKAALMFVGEGPGYDEDVQGKPFVGKAGQLLTKIIESINLSREEVYIANIVKCRPPQNRNPEPDEIQSCNPFLMDQIRVIRPKIICALGTFAAQTLLKTSTKISELRGKIFDIEGIKVIPTYHPAFLLRNPERKRDVWEDMKKIAEYLKDKG
;
A
#
# COMPACT_ATOMS: atom_id res chain seq x y z
N MET A 1 14.01 -42.55 -3.42
CA MET A 1 15.28 -42.05 -3.96
C MET A 1 15.27 -42.29 -5.46
N ILE A 2 14.70 -41.36 -6.24
CA ILE A 2 14.68 -41.42 -7.71
C ILE A 2 15.38 -40.15 -8.19
N LEU A 3 16.63 -40.31 -8.62
CA LEU A 3 17.39 -39.26 -9.30
C LEU A 3 16.83 -39.13 -10.73
N PHE A 4 16.20 -37.99 -11.03
CA PHE A 4 15.99 -37.57 -12.42
C PHE A 4 17.22 -36.80 -12.88
N LEU A 5 18.06 -37.48 -13.68
CA LEU A 5 19.14 -36.88 -14.44
C LEU A 5 18.56 -36.11 -15.62
N PHE A 6 18.39 -34.79 -15.48
CA PHE A 6 18.11 -33.92 -16.63
C PHE A 6 19.43 -33.71 -17.40
N ARG A 7 19.44 -34.00 -18.72
CA ARG A 7 20.54 -33.67 -19.61
C ARG A 7 20.71 -32.15 -19.71
N GLN A 8 21.95 -31.66 -19.81
CA GLN A 8 22.32 -30.24 -19.92
C GLN A 8 21.49 -29.45 -20.94
N GLY A 9 20.99 -30.12 -22.00
CA GLY A 9 20.14 -29.50 -23.02
C GLY A 9 18.73 -29.12 -22.56
N ASP A 10 18.13 -29.88 -21.65
CA ASP A 10 16.76 -29.70 -21.20
C ASP A 10 16.64 -28.52 -20.23
N PHE A 11 17.70 -28.25 -19.46
CA PHE A 11 17.76 -27.13 -18.53
C PHE A 11 17.87 -25.78 -19.26
N LEU A 12 18.71 -25.71 -20.32
CA LEU A 12 18.82 -24.50 -21.17
C LEU A 12 17.52 -24.22 -21.94
N HIS A 13 16.80 -25.26 -22.34
CA HIS A 13 15.53 -25.10 -23.03
C HIS A 13 14.42 -24.62 -22.10
N SER A 14 14.39 -25.07 -20.84
CA SER A 14 13.46 -24.61 -19.81
C SER A 14 13.72 -23.16 -19.42
N LEU A 15 15.00 -22.76 -19.25
CA LEU A 15 15.38 -21.36 -19.00
C LEU A 15 15.01 -20.44 -20.17
N HIS A 16 15.14 -20.91 -21.42
CA HIS A 16 14.76 -20.13 -22.60
C HIS A 16 13.23 -19.97 -22.72
N SER A 17 12.46 -20.94 -22.27
CA SER A 17 10.98 -20.86 -22.17
C SER A 17 10.54 -19.90 -21.09
N LEU A 18 11.12 -19.95 -19.89
CA LEU A 18 10.84 -19.05 -18.75
C LEU A 18 11.19 -17.59 -19.13
N THR A 19 12.32 -17.34 -19.80
CA THR A 19 12.67 -15.99 -20.25
C THR A 19 11.71 -15.44 -21.33
N LYS A 20 11.11 -16.31 -22.15
CA LYS A 20 10.09 -15.90 -23.13
C LYS A 20 8.76 -15.52 -22.47
N GLU A 21 8.34 -16.25 -21.47
CA GLU A 21 7.08 -15.95 -20.75
C GLU A 21 7.20 -14.72 -19.87
N VAL A 22 8.28 -14.56 -19.14
CA VAL A 22 8.60 -13.33 -18.39
C VAL A 22 8.67 -12.13 -19.35
N LYS A 23 9.26 -12.32 -20.54
CA LYS A 23 9.34 -11.31 -21.59
C LYS A 23 7.95 -10.86 -22.10
N LYS A 24 7.00 -11.78 -22.22
CA LYS A 24 5.66 -11.52 -22.75
C LYS A 24 4.73 -10.84 -21.74
N GLY A 25 4.88 -11.14 -20.45
CA GLY A 25 4.12 -10.52 -19.36
C GLY A 25 4.58 -9.10 -19.03
N TYR A 26 5.91 -8.87 -19.06
CA TYR A 26 6.50 -7.59 -18.71
C TYR A 26 6.37 -6.52 -19.81
N LEU A 27 6.43 -6.92 -21.09
CA LEU A 27 6.27 -6.02 -22.25
C LEU A 27 4.87 -5.41 -22.40
N LYS A 28 3.90 -5.93 -21.68
CA LYS A 28 2.50 -5.44 -21.74
C LYS A 28 2.19 -4.31 -20.76
N SER A 29 3.10 -4.01 -19.81
CA SER A 29 2.85 -3.07 -18.72
C SER A 29 3.60 -1.73 -18.81
N ILE A 30 4.51 -1.52 -19.82
CA ILE A 30 5.40 -0.36 -19.78
C ILE A 30 5.56 0.26 -21.17
N GLY A 31 5.00 1.44 -21.34
CA GLY A 31 5.19 2.30 -22.51
C GLY A 31 6.41 3.22 -22.30
N GLY A 32 7.55 2.87 -22.88
CA GLY A 32 8.78 3.69 -22.87
C GLY A 32 9.99 2.81 -23.15
N MET A 33 10.45 2.74 -24.42
CA MET A 33 11.08 1.51 -24.92
C MET A 33 12.61 1.39 -24.81
N ASP A 34 13.41 2.46 -24.76
CA ASP A 34 14.85 2.33 -25.01
C ASP A 34 15.75 2.20 -23.74
N SER A 35 15.49 2.92 -22.67
CA SER A 35 16.32 2.84 -21.44
C SER A 35 16.03 1.63 -20.56
N MET A 36 14.84 1.05 -20.67
CA MET A 36 14.42 -0.10 -19.87
C MET A 36 14.84 -1.44 -20.49
N ASP A 37 15.04 -1.50 -21.79
CA ASP A 37 15.58 -2.68 -22.45
C ASP A 37 17.08 -2.87 -22.14
N GLU A 38 17.84 -1.81 -21.97
CA GLU A 38 19.23 -1.86 -21.49
C GLU A 38 19.34 -2.37 -20.07
N ALA A 39 18.61 -1.78 -19.13
CA ALA A 39 18.60 -2.23 -17.72
C ALA A 39 18.14 -3.69 -17.56
N ARG A 40 17.17 -4.12 -18.36
CA ARG A 40 16.70 -5.50 -18.37
C ARG A 40 17.77 -6.46 -18.91
N ASN A 41 18.48 -6.09 -19.97
CA ASN A 41 19.52 -6.92 -20.54
C ASN A 41 20.73 -7.04 -19.59
N GLU A 42 21.03 -6.00 -18.83
CA GLU A 42 22.04 -5.99 -17.79
C GLU A 42 21.70 -6.96 -16.65
N ILE A 43 20.45 -6.89 -16.13
CA ILE A 43 19.97 -7.82 -15.09
C ILE A 43 20.01 -9.29 -15.58
N ILE A 44 19.66 -9.54 -16.84
CA ILE A 44 19.69 -10.89 -17.42
C ILE A 44 21.15 -11.37 -17.57
N ALA A 45 22.07 -10.50 -17.94
CA ALA A 45 23.49 -10.82 -18.04
C ALA A 45 24.08 -11.17 -16.67
N ASP A 46 23.78 -10.37 -15.65
CA ASP A 46 24.21 -10.61 -14.27
C ASP A 46 23.66 -11.92 -13.71
N LEU A 47 22.38 -12.20 -13.95
CA LEU A 47 21.75 -13.46 -13.54
C LEU A 47 22.40 -14.68 -14.22
N LYS A 48 22.72 -14.57 -15.53
CA LYS A 48 23.44 -15.63 -16.24
C LYS A 48 24.83 -15.88 -15.66
N SER A 49 25.60 -14.82 -15.43
CA SER A 49 26.94 -14.91 -14.85
C SER A 49 26.89 -15.55 -13.46
N TYR A 50 25.90 -15.22 -12.65
CA TYR A 50 25.71 -15.81 -11.35
C TYR A 50 25.34 -17.29 -11.42
N LEU A 51 24.49 -17.70 -12.36
CA LEU A 51 24.13 -19.10 -12.58
C LEU A 51 25.35 -19.93 -13.10
N GLU A 52 26.11 -19.36 -14.01
CA GLU A 52 27.36 -19.99 -14.48
C GLU A 52 28.39 -20.17 -13.36
N TYR A 53 28.51 -19.18 -12.46
CA TYR A 53 29.34 -19.28 -11.26
C TYR A 53 28.86 -20.40 -10.33
N LEU A 54 27.59 -20.54 -10.07
CA LEU A 54 27.00 -21.60 -9.24
C LEU A 54 27.24 -22.97 -9.88
N MET A 55 27.07 -23.08 -11.21
CA MET A 55 27.36 -24.32 -11.95
C MET A 55 28.85 -24.68 -11.88
N GLY A 56 29.76 -23.71 -11.95
CA GLY A 56 31.20 -23.88 -11.79
C GLY A 56 31.61 -24.41 -10.40
N MET A 57 30.79 -24.10 -9.36
CA MET A 57 30.96 -24.66 -8.02
C MET A 57 30.34 -26.06 -7.83
N GLY A 58 29.83 -26.68 -8.90
CA GLY A 58 29.20 -28.01 -8.84
C GLY A 58 27.76 -28.00 -8.35
N ILE A 59 27.12 -26.83 -8.24
CA ILE A 59 25.70 -26.71 -7.92
C ILE A 59 24.89 -26.91 -9.20
N VAL A 60 24.54 -28.17 -9.48
CA VAL A 60 23.76 -28.54 -10.69
C VAL A 60 22.24 -28.56 -10.47
N SER A 61 21.80 -28.36 -9.23
CA SER A 61 20.37 -28.15 -8.90
C SER A 61 20.28 -27.25 -7.70
N LEU A 62 19.42 -26.22 -7.77
CA LEU A 62 18.97 -25.52 -6.60
C LEU A 62 17.88 -26.37 -5.94
N PRO A 63 17.89 -26.52 -4.59
CA PRO A 63 16.75 -27.13 -3.93
C PRO A 63 15.54 -26.28 -4.31
N THR A 64 14.69 -26.81 -5.14
CA THR A 64 13.34 -26.30 -5.27
C THR A 64 12.61 -26.70 -4.00
N SER A 65 12.95 -26.07 -2.85
CA SER A 65 11.91 -25.84 -1.88
C SER A 65 10.84 -25.14 -2.69
N GLU A 66 9.65 -25.70 -2.74
CA GLU A 66 8.51 -25.17 -3.45
C GLU A 66 8.46 -23.64 -3.27
N ILE A 67 9.24 -22.91 -4.10
CA ILE A 67 8.86 -21.59 -4.51
C ILE A 67 7.62 -21.95 -5.33
N LYS A 68 6.49 -22.04 -4.64
CA LYS A 68 5.22 -21.80 -5.32
C LYS A 68 5.52 -20.46 -5.97
N PRO A 69 5.70 -20.36 -7.30
CA PRO A 69 5.66 -19.06 -7.92
C PRO A 69 4.41 -18.46 -7.31
N ASP A 70 4.49 -17.26 -6.73
CA ASP A 70 3.28 -16.54 -6.39
C ASP A 70 2.45 -16.66 -7.65
N ASP A 71 1.62 -17.67 -7.64
CA ASP A 71 0.73 -18.00 -8.73
C ASP A 71 0.05 -16.67 -8.99
N PRO A 72 0.15 -16.05 -10.18
CA PRO A 72 -0.81 -15.07 -10.59
C PRO A 72 -2.12 -15.85 -10.76
N SER A 73 -2.54 -16.48 -9.69
CA SER A 73 -3.84 -17.03 -9.50
C SER A 73 -4.77 -15.93 -9.96
N PRO A 74 -5.67 -16.20 -10.90
CA PRO A 74 -6.54 -15.21 -11.50
C PRO A 74 -7.12 -14.44 -10.33
N SER A 75 -6.72 -13.18 -10.20
CA SER A 75 -6.79 -12.28 -9.05
C SER A 75 -7.94 -12.72 -8.16
N ARG A 76 -7.65 -13.46 -7.09
CA ARG A 76 -8.68 -13.82 -6.11
C ARG A 76 -9.36 -12.53 -5.76
N ILE A 77 -10.61 -12.37 -6.15
CA ILE A 77 -11.38 -11.17 -5.81
C ILE A 77 -11.47 -11.17 -4.30
N ILE A 78 -10.54 -10.47 -3.67
CA ILE A 78 -10.54 -10.27 -2.23
C ILE A 78 -11.67 -9.27 -1.96
N THR A 79 -12.55 -9.58 -1.01
CA THR A 79 -13.57 -8.65 -0.53
C THR A 79 -13.10 -7.99 0.76
N LEU A 80 -13.64 -6.82 1.10
CA LEU A 80 -13.33 -6.18 2.40
C LEU A 80 -13.71 -7.08 3.58
N GLU A 81 -14.73 -7.91 3.42
CA GLU A 81 -15.12 -8.88 4.46
C GLU A 81 -14.06 -9.97 4.64
N GLU A 82 -13.42 -10.44 3.58
CA GLU A 82 -12.30 -11.38 3.67
C GLU A 82 -11.09 -10.75 4.34
N VAL A 83 -10.75 -9.50 3.98
CA VAL A 83 -9.67 -8.73 4.65
C VAL A 83 -10.00 -8.54 6.14
N ARG A 84 -11.26 -8.27 6.48
CA ARG A 84 -11.73 -8.13 7.86
C ARG A 84 -11.60 -9.44 8.64
N LYS A 85 -11.97 -10.57 8.01
CA LYS A 85 -11.83 -11.91 8.61
C LYS A 85 -10.37 -12.27 8.87
N GLU A 86 -9.49 -11.94 7.94
CA GLU A 86 -8.05 -12.19 8.10
C GLU A 86 -7.43 -11.30 9.19
N LEU A 87 -7.89 -10.07 9.34
CA LEU A 87 -7.45 -9.14 10.38
C LEU A 87 -7.98 -9.51 11.77
N ARG A 88 -9.08 -10.29 11.86
CA ARG A 88 -9.72 -10.69 13.10
C ARG A 88 -8.69 -11.32 14.05
N ASP A 89 -8.71 -10.87 15.30
CA ASP A 89 -7.78 -11.33 16.35
C ASP A 89 -6.28 -11.25 15.99
N CYS A 90 -5.91 -10.35 15.07
CA CYS A 90 -4.55 -10.17 14.59
C CYS A 90 -3.55 -9.98 15.73
N LYS A 91 -2.48 -10.79 15.75
CA LYS A 91 -1.37 -10.71 16.71
C LYS A 91 -0.01 -10.52 16.03
N ARG A 92 0.00 -9.98 14.79
CA ARG A 92 1.22 -9.87 13.96
C ARG A 92 2.24 -8.85 14.49
N CYS A 93 1.83 -7.89 15.31
CA CYS A 93 2.72 -6.91 15.95
C CYS A 93 2.35 -6.68 17.40
N LYS A 94 3.23 -6.03 18.16
CA LYS A 94 3.09 -5.81 19.62
C LYS A 94 1.88 -4.96 20.02
N LEU A 95 1.28 -4.19 19.11
CA LEU A 95 0.10 -3.37 19.41
C LEU A 95 -1.13 -4.19 19.80
N HIS A 96 -1.18 -5.48 19.47
CA HIS A 96 -2.27 -6.35 19.90
C HIS A 96 -2.40 -6.47 21.42
N ARG A 97 -1.32 -6.22 22.17
CA ARG A 97 -1.29 -6.38 23.64
C ARG A 97 -1.97 -5.23 24.38
N THR A 98 -2.08 -4.07 23.74
CA THR A 98 -2.53 -2.82 24.39
C THR A 98 -3.78 -2.23 23.78
N ARG A 99 -4.19 -2.66 22.58
CA ARG A 99 -5.45 -2.21 21.97
C ARG A 99 -6.65 -2.74 22.76
N ARG A 100 -7.75 -2.03 22.71
CA ARG A 100 -9.08 -2.50 23.11
C ARG A 100 -9.79 -3.14 21.93
N THR A 101 -9.78 -2.47 20.78
CA THR A 101 -10.41 -2.93 19.55
C THR A 101 -9.48 -2.81 18.36
N ILE A 102 -9.81 -3.51 17.26
CA ILE A 102 -9.21 -3.29 15.96
C ILE A 102 -10.05 -2.26 15.22
N VAL A 103 -9.43 -1.20 14.76
CA VAL A 103 -10.06 -0.16 13.94
C VAL A 103 -9.79 -0.46 12.48
N PHE A 104 -10.68 -1.22 11.86
CA PHE A 104 -10.49 -1.72 10.49
C PHE A 104 -10.49 -0.60 9.46
N GLY A 105 -11.46 0.27 9.54
CA GLY A 105 -11.82 1.31 8.58
C GLY A 105 -13.33 1.36 8.43
N GLU A 106 -13.87 2.45 7.87
CA GLU A 106 -15.31 2.68 7.73
C GLU A 106 -15.59 3.55 6.49
N GLY A 107 -16.75 3.35 5.88
CA GLY A 107 -17.26 4.15 4.78
C GLY A 107 -17.72 3.33 3.58
N ASN A 108 -17.80 3.96 2.42
CA ASN A 108 -18.25 3.35 1.19
C ASN A 108 -17.17 2.42 0.60
N GLU A 109 -17.48 1.15 0.42
CA GLU A 109 -16.59 0.16 -0.19
C GLU A 109 -16.29 0.43 -1.68
N LYS A 110 -17.08 1.33 -2.31
CA LYS A 110 -16.89 1.79 -3.69
C LYS A 110 -16.53 3.28 -3.76
N ALA A 111 -15.92 3.81 -2.68
CA ALA A 111 -15.59 5.22 -2.59
C ALA A 111 -14.59 5.64 -3.68
N ALA A 112 -14.88 6.75 -4.35
CA ALA A 112 -13.93 7.38 -5.25
C ALA A 112 -12.77 8.07 -4.50
N LEU A 113 -13.00 8.47 -3.23
CA LEU A 113 -12.03 9.12 -2.34
C LEU A 113 -11.82 8.27 -1.08
N MET A 114 -10.55 7.97 -0.80
CA MET A 114 -10.15 7.29 0.44
C MET A 114 -9.24 8.21 1.26
N PHE A 115 -9.54 8.34 2.55
CA PHE A 115 -8.64 9.00 3.52
C PHE A 115 -7.83 7.96 4.27
N VAL A 116 -6.52 8.16 4.35
CA VAL A 116 -5.61 7.26 5.08
C VAL A 116 -4.85 8.07 6.12
N GLY A 117 -5.12 7.77 7.39
CA GLY A 117 -4.41 8.37 8.53
C GLY A 117 -3.29 7.47 9.07
N GLU A 118 -2.75 7.86 10.21
CA GLU A 118 -1.63 7.20 10.87
C GLU A 118 -2.08 5.96 11.68
N GLY A 119 -2.94 6.15 12.65
CA GLY A 119 -3.38 5.10 13.55
C GLY A 119 -4.51 5.56 14.48
N PRO A 120 -5.19 4.62 15.16
CA PRO A 120 -6.25 4.94 16.09
C PRO A 120 -5.74 5.70 17.32
N GLY A 121 -6.49 6.71 17.76
CA GLY A 121 -6.39 7.34 19.06
C GLY A 121 -7.21 6.59 20.12
N TYR A 122 -7.39 7.21 21.28
CA TYR A 122 -8.13 6.62 22.40
C TYR A 122 -9.61 6.39 22.09
N ASP A 123 -10.27 7.40 21.52
CA ASP A 123 -11.71 7.34 21.23
C ASP A 123 -11.99 6.30 20.13
N GLU A 124 -11.09 6.20 19.13
CA GLU A 124 -11.15 5.22 18.06
C GLU A 124 -10.95 3.78 18.59
N ASP A 125 -10.01 3.59 19.50
CA ASP A 125 -9.73 2.30 20.15
C ASP A 125 -10.90 1.82 21.01
N VAL A 126 -11.64 2.76 21.62
CA VAL A 126 -12.84 2.44 22.41
C VAL A 126 -14.02 2.07 21.52
N GLN A 127 -14.23 2.83 20.41
CA GLN A 127 -15.42 2.71 19.56
C GLN A 127 -15.23 1.71 18.40
N GLY A 128 -13.99 1.33 18.06
CA GLY A 128 -13.69 0.48 16.92
C GLY A 128 -13.86 1.18 15.55
N LYS A 129 -14.01 2.52 15.55
CA LYS A 129 -14.26 3.33 14.36
C LYS A 129 -13.15 4.33 14.12
N PRO A 130 -12.74 4.58 12.85
CA PRO A 130 -11.67 5.53 12.55
C PRO A 130 -12.15 6.97 12.68
N PHE A 131 -11.29 7.84 13.20
CA PHE A 131 -11.52 9.29 13.24
C PHE A 131 -12.86 9.70 13.89
N VAL A 132 -13.08 9.32 15.14
CA VAL A 132 -14.27 9.69 15.94
C VAL A 132 -13.97 10.75 17.01
N GLY A 133 -12.71 10.87 17.47
CA GLY A 133 -12.29 11.89 18.42
C GLY A 133 -12.24 13.30 17.82
N LYS A 134 -11.64 14.26 18.54
CA LYS A 134 -11.54 15.68 18.10
C LYS A 134 -10.91 15.84 16.71
N ALA A 135 -9.87 15.07 16.39
CA ALA A 135 -9.25 15.07 15.06
C ALA A 135 -10.21 14.52 13.99
N GLY A 136 -11.00 13.52 14.34
CA GLY A 136 -12.03 12.95 13.47
C GLY A 136 -13.17 13.93 13.19
N GLN A 137 -13.64 14.66 14.19
CA GLN A 137 -14.66 15.72 13.99
C GLN A 137 -14.16 16.81 13.04
N LEU A 138 -12.85 17.16 13.12
CA LEU A 138 -12.26 18.07 12.16
C LEU A 138 -12.16 17.46 10.76
N LEU A 139 -11.83 16.18 10.64
CA LEU A 139 -11.83 15.47 9.35
C LEU A 139 -13.22 15.46 8.72
N THR A 140 -14.28 15.26 9.49
CA THR A 140 -15.67 15.37 8.99
C THR A 140 -15.92 16.73 8.35
N LYS A 141 -15.56 17.84 9.02
CA LYS A 141 -15.67 19.19 8.46
C LYS A 141 -14.83 19.41 7.20
N ILE A 142 -13.66 18.77 7.13
CA ILE A 142 -12.81 18.81 5.93
C ILE A 142 -13.50 18.07 4.77
N ILE A 143 -14.10 16.91 5.00
CA ILE A 143 -14.87 16.15 3.99
C ILE A 143 -16.07 16.97 3.51
N GLU A 144 -16.85 17.53 4.44
CA GLU A 144 -18.01 18.37 4.14
C GLU A 144 -17.64 19.62 3.33
N SER A 145 -16.43 20.16 3.53
CA SER A 145 -15.94 21.34 2.80
C SER A 145 -15.79 21.14 1.29
N ILE A 146 -15.74 19.89 0.82
CA ILE A 146 -15.74 19.54 -0.60
C ILE A 146 -17.07 18.92 -1.06
N ASN A 147 -18.14 19.15 -0.32
CA ASN A 147 -19.50 18.66 -0.57
C ASN A 147 -19.62 17.13 -0.61
N LEU A 148 -18.85 16.43 0.25
CA LEU A 148 -18.98 15.00 0.48
C LEU A 148 -19.34 14.73 1.94
N SER A 149 -19.96 13.57 2.19
CA SER A 149 -20.22 13.06 3.54
C SER A 149 -19.25 11.93 3.90
N ARG A 150 -19.22 11.54 5.18
CA ARG A 150 -18.38 10.42 5.63
C ARG A 150 -18.80 9.10 5.00
N GLU A 151 -20.08 8.94 4.70
CA GLU A 151 -20.68 7.76 4.09
C GLU A 151 -20.32 7.61 2.61
N GLU A 152 -19.90 8.69 1.94
CA GLU A 152 -19.49 8.68 0.53
C GLU A 152 -17.99 8.37 0.33
N VAL A 153 -17.21 8.54 1.37
CA VAL A 153 -15.76 8.29 1.35
C VAL A 153 -15.40 7.01 2.12
N TYR A 154 -14.18 6.52 2.00
CA TYR A 154 -13.66 5.47 2.88
C TYR A 154 -12.53 6.03 3.74
N ILE A 155 -12.54 5.69 5.04
CA ILE A 155 -11.55 6.19 6.00
C ILE A 155 -10.85 5.03 6.66
N ALA A 156 -9.52 5.02 6.61
CA ALA A 156 -8.68 4.01 7.24
C ALA A 156 -7.39 4.60 7.82
N ASN A 157 -6.58 3.77 8.45
CA ASN A 157 -5.26 4.12 8.97
C ASN A 157 -4.20 3.12 8.49
N ILE A 158 -2.92 3.50 8.51
CA ILE A 158 -1.80 2.59 8.20
C ILE A 158 -1.67 1.49 9.24
N VAL A 159 -1.90 1.79 10.54
CA VAL A 159 -2.02 0.76 11.57
C VAL A 159 -3.46 0.67 12.08
N LYS A 160 -3.92 -0.56 12.37
CA LYS A 160 -5.31 -0.83 12.77
C LYS A 160 -5.50 -0.91 14.28
N CYS A 161 -4.42 -0.82 15.04
CA CYS A 161 -4.40 -0.89 16.49
C CYS A 161 -3.77 0.37 17.05
N ARG A 162 -4.28 0.83 18.22
CA ARG A 162 -3.79 2.02 18.90
C ARG A 162 -2.39 1.81 19.46
N PRO A 163 -1.38 2.63 19.12
CA PRO A 163 -0.10 2.64 19.81
C PRO A 163 -0.24 3.14 21.26
N PRO A 164 0.53 2.60 22.23
CA PRO A 164 0.49 3.05 23.61
C PRO A 164 0.68 4.57 23.72
N GLN A 165 -0.15 5.21 24.56
CA GLN A 165 -0.11 6.66 24.79
C GLN A 165 -0.24 7.53 23.53
N ASN A 166 -0.80 6.97 22.44
CA ASN A 166 -0.90 7.62 21.12
C ASN A 166 0.48 8.03 20.57
N ARG A 167 1.56 7.29 20.86
CA ARG A 167 2.85 7.51 20.22
C ARG A 167 2.75 7.22 18.71
N ASN A 168 3.72 7.68 17.97
CA ASN A 168 3.84 7.29 16.57
C ASN A 168 4.04 5.77 16.44
N PRO A 169 3.49 5.14 15.38
CA PRO A 169 3.73 3.73 15.11
C PRO A 169 5.20 3.49 14.74
N GLU A 170 5.73 2.35 15.18
CA GLU A 170 7.09 1.94 14.87
C GLU A 170 7.17 1.23 13.51
N PRO A 171 8.34 1.18 12.86
CA PRO A 171 8.48 0.60 11.53
C PRO A 171 7.99 -0.85 11.42
N ASP A 172 8.26 -1.69 12.43
CA ASP A 172 7.80 -3.08 12.51
C ASP A 172 6.27 -3.20 12.61
N GLU A 173 5.63 -2.25 13.32
CA GLU A 173 4.18 -2.17 13.45
C GLU A 173 3.52 -1.79 12.12
N ILE A 174 4.11 -0.80 11.42
CA ILE A 174 3.67 -0.39 10.09
C ILE A 174 3.84 -1.55 9.10
N GLN A 175 5.02 -2.17 9.05
CA GLN A 175 5.33 -3.28 8.15
C GLN A 175 4.34 -4.44 8.33
N SER A 176 4.04 -4.81 9.57
CA SER A 176 3.13 -5.90 9.89
C SER A 176 1.67 -5.60 9.53
N CYS A 177 1.27 -4.32 9.54
CA CYS A 177 -0.11 -3.89 9.32
C CYS A 177 -0.39 -3.44 7.89
N ASN A 178 0.65 -2.99 7.16
CA ASN A 178 0.55 -2.46 5.79
C ASN A 178 -0.13 -3.40 4.78
N PRO A 179 0.06 -4.74 4.79
CA PRO A 179 -0.64 -5.63 3.88
C PRO A 179 -2.16 -5.45 3.90
N PHE A 180 -2.76 -5.31 5.09
CA PHE A 180 -4.20 -5.07 5.23
C PHE A 180 -4.67 -3.75 4.62
N LEU A 181 -3.87 -2.69 4.75
CA LEU A 181 -4.19 -1.41 4.10
C LEU A 181 -4.12 -1.54 2.58
N MET A 182 -3.08 -2.20 2.07
CA MET A 182 -2.93 -2.40 0.61
C MET A 182 -4.06 -3.24 0.05
N ASP A 183 -4.52 -4.27 0.77
CA ASP A 183 -5.67 -5.07 0.36
C ASP A 183 -6.96 -4.25 0.38
N GLN A 184 -7.18 -3.40 1.38
CA GLN A 184 -8.30 -2.45 1.37
C GLN A 184 -8.25 -1.52 0.16
N ILE A 185 -7.08 -0.97 -0.16
CA ILE A 185 -6.90 -0.10 -1.34
C ILE A 185 -7.20 -0.87 -2.65
N ARG A 186 -6.73 -2.12 -2.77
CA ARG A 186 -6.98 -2.97 -3.95
C ARG A 186 -8.45 -3.30 -4.13
N VAL A 187 -9.17 -3.56 -3.04
CA VAL A 187 -10.62 -3.88 -3.08
C VAL A 187 -11.44 -2.64 -3.42
N ILE A 188 -11.18 -1.53 -2.74
CA ILE A 188 -11.95 -0.27 -2.91
C ILE A 188 -11.61 0.38 -4.25
N ARG A 189 -10.34 0.32 -4.68
CA ARG A 189 -9.81 0.96 -5.89
C ARG A 189 -10.27 2.42 -6.03
N PRO A 190 -10.00 3.27 -5.03
CA PRO A 190 -10.41 4.65 -5.09
C PRO A 190 -9.71 5.36 -6.27
N LYS A 191 -10.35 6.39 -6.84
CA LYS A 191 -9.70 7.25 -7.85
C LYS A 191 -8.55 8.05 -7.23
N ILE A 192 -8.71 8.41 -5.95
CA ILE A 192 -7.74 9.23 -5.23
C ILE A 192 -7.67 8.86 -3.74
N ILE A 193 -6.46 8.91 -3.19
CA ILE A 193 -6.19 8.76 -1.75
C ILE A 193 -5.69 10.10 -1.19
N CYS A 194 -6.35 10.58 -0.16
CA CYS A 194 -5.86 11.68 0.67
C CYS A 194 -5.03 11.12 1.84
N ALA A 195 -3.71 11.25 1.79
CA ALA A 195 -2.80 10.78 2.84
C ALA A 195 -2.67 11.84 3.94
N LEU A 196 -3.17 11.54 5.14
CA LEU A 196 -3.25 12.45 6.28
C LEU A 196 -1.99 12.38 7.15
N GLY A 197 -1.09 13.35 7.00
CA GLY A 197 0.12 13.48 7.81
C GLY A 197 1.33 12.70 7.29
N THR A 198 2.43 12.83 8.02
CA THR A 198 3.75 12.32 7.61
C THR A 198 3.76 10.81 7.44
N PHE A 199 3.29 10.06 8.44
CA PHE A 199 3.37 8.60 8.42
C PHE A 199 2.54 7.96 7.30
N ALA A 200 1.32 8.46 7.07
CA ALA A 200 0.48 7.98 5.97
C ALA A 200 1.12 8.28 4.61
N ALA A 201 1.61 9.51 4.42
CA ALA A 201 2.28 9.91 3.18
C ALA A 201 3.55 9.10 2.92
N GLN A 202 4.43 8.98 3.91
CA GLN A 202 5.69 8.25 3.77
C GLN A 202 5.48 6.75 3.53
N THR A 203 4.51 6.14 4.22
CA THR A 203 4.20 4.71 4.05
C THR A 203 3.67 4.43 2.64
N LEU A 204 2.69 5.21 2.18
CA LEU A 204 2.09 5.02 0.86
C LEU A 204 3.09 5.31 -0.27
N LEU A 205 3.85 6.41 -0.17
CA LEU A 205 4.79 6.84 -1.20
C LEU A 205 6.18 6.19 -1.10
N LYS A 206 6.41 5.36 -0.07
CA LYS A 206 7.72 4.70 0.19
C LYS A 206 8.87 5.71 0.21
N THR A 207 8.72 6.84 0.90
CA THR A 207 9.67 7.95 0.97
C THR A 207 9.90 8.39 2.40
N SER A 208 11.03 9.07 2.66
CA SER A 208 11.32 9.75 3.95
C SER A 208 11.11 11.26 3.88
N THR A 209 10.60 11.78 2.76
CA THR A 209 10.38 13.21 2.53
C THR A 209 9.38 13.78 3.54
N LYS A 210 9.59 15.00 3.99
CA LYS A 210 8.74 15.68 4.97
C LYS A 210 7.37 16.02 4.38
N ILE A 211 6.33 15.99 5.21
CA ILE A 211 4.97 16.33 4.79
C ILE A 211 4.84 17.74 4.23
N SER A 212 5.63 18.69 4.73
CA SER A 212 5.66 20.08 4.23
C SER A 212 6.09 20.18 2.76
N GLU A 213 6.87 19.23 2.29
CA GLU A 213 7.35 19.15 0.91
C GLU A 213 6.44 18.30 0.01
N LEU A 214 5.74 17.32 0.60
CA LEU A 214 4.84 16.41 -0.12
C LEU A 214 3.44 16.98 -0.29
N ARG A 215 2.93 17.76 0.68
CA ARG A 215 1.54 18.19 0.70
C ARG A 215 1.10 18.93 -0.57
N GLY A 216 -0.09 18.67 -1.00
CA GLY A 216 -0.71 19.30 -2.14
C GLY A 216 -0.11 18.94 -3.50
N LYS A 217 0.89 18.07 -3.55
CA LYS A 217 1.41 17.46 -4.78
C LYS A 217 0.62 16.20 -5.10
N ILE A 218 0.53 15.85 -6.38
CA ILE A 218 -0.14 14.66 -6.86
C ILE A 218 0.92 13.61 -7.17
N PHE A 219 0.79 12.45 -6.57
CA PHE A 219 1.62 11.27 -6.82
C PHE A 219 0.75 10.17 -7.42
N ASP A 220 1.38 9.13 -7.98
CA ASP A 220 0.70 7.96 -8.52
C ASP A 220 1.22 6.68 -7.85
N ILE A 221 0.30 5.82 -7.44
CA ILE A 221 0.60 4.48 -6.94
C ILE A 221 -0.32 3.50 -7.66
N GLU A 222 0.24 2.70 -8.56
CA GLU A 222 -0.51 1.66 -9.29
C GLU A 222 -1.77 2.21 -9.99
N GLY A 223 -1.69 3.44 -10.52
CA GLY A 223 -2.79 4.14 -11.21
C GLY A 223 -3.76 4.88 -10.28
N ILE A 224 -3.57 4.82 -8.97
CA ILE A 224 -4.35 5.58 -7.98
C ILE A 224 -3.60 6.87 -7.63
N LYS A 225 -4.29 8.01 -7.70
CA LYS A 225 -3.69 9.29 -7.32
C LYS A 225 -3.61 9.43 -5.81
N VAL A 226 -2.49 9.95 -5.32
CA VAL A 226 -2.27 10.21 -3.88
C VAL A 226 -1.93 11.68 -3.69
N ILE A 227 -2.71 12.35 -2.85
CA ILE A 227 -2.45 13.73 -2.41
C ILE A 227 -2.20 13.72 -0.90
N PRO A 228 -0.95 13.93 -0.46
CA PRO A 228 -0.65 14.15 0.95
C PRO A 228 -1.15 15.52 1.43
N THR A 229 -1.60 15.57 2.68
CA THR A 229 -1.94 16.81 3.37
C THR A 229 -1.63 16.71 4.86
N TYR A 230 -1.78 17.80 5.63
CA TYR A 230 -1.57 17.77 7.07
C TYR A 230 -2.62 16.92 7.79
N HIS A 231 -2.17 16.21 8.84
CA HIS A 231 -3.08 15.44 9.69
C HIS A 231 -4.04 16.36 10.48
N PRO A 232 -5.33 16.02 10.64
CA PRO A 232 -6.27 16.85 11.41
C PRO A 232 -5.82 17.15 12.84
N ALA A 233 -5.16 16.22 13.52
CA ALA A 233 -4.61 16.45 14.86
C ALA A 233 -3.51 17.53 14.88
N PHE A 234 -2.75 17.68 13.79
CA PHE A 234 -1.79 18.77 13.64
C PHE A 234 -2.50 20.14 13.51
N LEU A 235 -3.59 20.18 12.76
CA LEU A 235 -4.37 21.41 12.55
C LEU A 235 -5.08 21.91 13.83
N LEU A 236 -5.38 21.02 14.79
CA LEU A 236 -5.92 21.42 16.10
C LEU A 236 -4.91 22.23 16.90
N ARG A 237 -3.62 21.96 16.71
CA ARG A 237 -2.49 22.65 17.36
C ARG A 237 -1.98 23.84 16.54
N ASN A 238 -2.23 23.84 15.23
CA ASN A 238 -1.74 24.82 14.26
C ASN A 238 -2.88 25.27 13.35
N PRO A 239 -3.85 26.06 13.88
CA PRO A 239 -5.06 26.44 13.14
C PRO A 239 -4.80 27.21 11.85
N GLU A 240 -3.70 27.97 11.78
CA GLU A 240 -3.29 28.75 10.62
C GLU A 240 -3.03 27.87 9.38
N ARG A 241 -2.68 26.60 9.60
CA ARG A 241 -2.43 25.62 8.53
C ARG A 241 -3.71 25.03 7.92
N LYS A 242 -4.90 25.38 8.42
CA LYS A 242 -6.18 24.95 7.83
C LYS A 242 -6.34 25.44 6.39
N ARG A 243 -5.81 26.64 6.08
CA ARG A 243 -5.81 27.15 4.72
C ARG A 243 -5.06 26.26 3.75
N ASP A 244 -3.90 25.72 4.17
CA ASP A 244 -3.09 24.82 3.37
C ASP A 244 -3.89 23.54 3.02
N VAL A 245 -4.59 22.96 4.01
CA VAL A 245 -5.42 21.78 3.80
C VAL A 245 -6.59 22.09 2.89
N TRP A 246 -7.21 23.26 3.03
CA TRP A 246 -8.27 23.70 2.12
C TRP A 246 -7.81 23.75 0.65
N GLU A 247 -6.60 24.27 0.38
CA GLU A 247 -6.03 24.26 -0.97
C GLU A 247 -5.80 22.84 -1.48
N ASP A 248 -5.35 21.92 -0.62
CA ASP A 248 -5.18 20.51 -0.99
C ASP A 248 -6.53 19.84 -1.29
N MET A 249 -7.55 20.12 -0.51
CA MET A 249 -8.91 19.59 -0.69
C MET A 249 -9.59 20.10 -1.96
N LYS A 250 -9.34 21.35 -2.37
CA LYS A 250 -9.80 21.87 -3.67
C LYS A 250 -9.26 21.05 -4.84
N LYS A 251 -7.97 20.71 -4.80
CA LYS A 251 -7.35 19.85 -5.85
C LYS A 251 -7.99 18.47 -5.91
N ILE A 252 -8.28 17.89 -4.73
CA ILE A 252 -8.98 16.60 -4.66
C ILE A 252 -10.38 16.71 -5.28
N ALA A 253 -11.13 17.76 -4.93
CA ALA A 253 -12.48 17.98 -5.44
C ALA A 253 -12.50 18.20 -6.97
N GLU A 254 -11.53 18.96 -7.49
CA GLU A 254 -11.36 19.19 -8.92
C GLU A 254 -11.07 17.86 -9.65
N TYR A 255 -10.11 17.09 -9.15
CA TYR A 255 -9.77 15.79 -9.74
C TYR A 255 -10.95 14.80 -9.76
N LEU A 256 -11.80 14.82 -8.72
CA LEU A 256 -12.98 13.94 -8.67
C LEU A 256 -14.04 14.35 -9.70
N LYS A 257 -14.17 15.66 -10.03
CA LYS A 257 -15.12 16.17 -11.04
C LYS A 257 -14.69 15.84 -12.45
N ASP A 258 -13.39 15.96 -12.77
CA ASP A 258 -12.87 15.77 -14.13
C ASP A 258 -12.93 14.30 -14.60
N LYS A 259 -13.17 13.37 -13.68
CA LYS A 259 -13.19 11.93 -13.96
C LYS A 259 -14.49 11.24 -13.54
N GLY A 260 -15.56 12.04 -13.35
CA GLY A 260 -16.92 11.58 -13.03
C GLY A 260 -17.71 11.08 -14.24
#